data_dc826a742e7d11aad7e269a2b44f8b8d
#
_entry.id   dc826a742e7d11aad7e269a2b44f8b8d
#
_cell.length_a   1.000
_cell.length_b   1.000
_cell.length_c   1.000
_cell.angle_alpha   90.00
_cell.angle_beta   90.00
_cell.angle_gamma   90.00
#
_symmetry.space_group_name_H-M   'P 1'
#
loop_
_entity.id
_entity.type
_entity.pdbx_description
1 polymer ?
#
loop_
_entity_poly.entity_id
_entity_poly.type
_entity_poly.pdbx_seq_one_letter_code
_entity_poly.pdbx_strand_id
1 'polypeptide(L)'
;MAHLGTCIDLARRRGHRVIGLVYDQALSGGFITSGLIADACYALPEAEIRVMRIPAMSRITKLPESLLNALSESNPVFAPGVGNYVAMGGVRGLWQGDLQAALRDALAHSPREDMRALDGAERGGRKLAAEVVQRVLAAG
;
A
#
# COMPACT_ATOMS: atom_id res chain seq x y z
N MET A 1 -1.33 0.60 -17.57
CA MET A 1 -1.23 1.12 -16.19
C MET A 1 -1.65 2.59 -16.10
N ALA A 2 -1.04 3.52 -16.84
CA ALA A 2 -1.39 4.94 -16.76
C ALA A 2 -2.88 5.20 -17.04
N HIS A 3 -3.45 4.58 -18.08
CA HIS A 3 -4.88 4.73 -18.40
C HIS A 3 -5.80 4.28 -17.25
N LEU A 4 -5.50 3.16 -16.59
CA LEU A 4 -6.25 2.70 -15.43
C LEU A 4 -6.20 3.74 -14.29
N GLY A 5 -5.01 4.26 -13.99
CA GLY A 5 -4.84 5.32 -13.00
C GLY A 5 -5.66 6.56 -13.31
N THR A 6 -5.64 6.99 -14.58
CA THR A 6 -6.45 8.13 -15.04
C THR A 6 -7.96 7.88 -14.87
N CYS A 7 -8.44 6.67 -15.18
CA CYS A 7 -9.85 6.32 -15.01
C CYS A 7 -10.28 6.34 -13.55
N ILE A 8 -9.45 5.83 -12.63
CA ILE A 8 -9.74 5.84 -11.19
C ILE A 8 -9.72 7.28 -10.66
N ASP A 9 -8.72 8.07 -11.03
CA ASP A 9 -8.67 9.48 -10.62
C ASP A 9 -9.90 10.26 -11.11
N LEU A 10 -10.30 10.05 -12.38
CA LEU A 10 -11.50 10.68 -12.93
C LEU A 10 -12.77 10.25 -12.19
N ALA A 11 -12.93 8.96 -11.87
CA ALA A 11 -14.06 8.46 -11.10
C ALA A 11 -14.13 9.16 -9.72
N ARG A 12 -13.00 9.26 -9.03
CA ARG A 12 -12.91 9.94 -7.72
C ARG A 12 -13.28 11.43 -7.84
N ARG A 13 -12.75 12.13 -8.83
CA ARG A 13 -13.07 13.56 -9.10
C ARG A 13 -14.54 13.78 -9.40
N ARG A 14 -15.21 12.80 -10.00
CA ARG A 14 -16.66 12.82 -10.26
C ARG A 14 -17.51 12.42 -9.04
N GLY A 15 -16.89 12.22 -7.90
CA GLY A 15 -17.56 11.90 -6.64
C GLY A 15 -17.83 10.42 -6.39
N HIS A 16 -17.42 9.52 -7.30
CA HIS A 16 -17.53 8.08 -7.04
C HIS A 16 -16.56 7.63 -5.93
N ARG A 17 -17.02 6.71 -5.10
CA ARG A 17 -16.17 6.02 -4.13
C ARG A 17 -15.39 4.91 -4.81
N VAL A 18 -14.10 4.87 -4.59
CA VAL A 18 -13.23 3.79 -5.07
C VAL A 18 -12.56 3.14 -3.87
N ILE A 19 -12.91 1.90 -3.59
CA ILE A 19 -12.33 1.10 -2.53
C ILE A 19 -11.49 0.00 -3.16
N GLY A 20 -10.20 -0.08 -2.77
CA GLY A 20 -9.31 -1.16 -3.16
C GLY A 20 -9.35 -2.30 -2.14
N LEU A 21 -9.35 -3.54 -2.60
CA LEU A 21 -9.18 -4.71 -1.76
C LEU A 21 -8.10 -5.63 -2.35
N VAL A 22 -7.05 -5.86 -1.59
CA VAL A 22 -6.05 -6.89 -1.90
C VAL A 22 -6.51 -8.17 -1.24
N TYR A 23 -6.98 -9.12 -2.07
CA TYR A 23 -7.52 -10.39 -1.56
C TYR A 23 -6.54 -11.56 -1.67
N ASP A 24 -5.53 -11.46 -2.52
CA ASP A 24 -4.47 -12.45 -2.72
C ASP A 24 -3.15 -11.74 -2.99
N GLN A 25 -2.72 -11.57 -4.23
CA GLN A 25 -1.45 -10.94 -4.59
C GLN A 25 -1.66 -9.60 -5.31
N ALA A 26 -1.02 -8.57 -4.79
CA ALA A 26 -0.93 -7.28 -5.45
C ALA A 26 0.53 -6.99 -5.84
N LEU A 27 0.77 -6.81 -7.14
CA LEU A 27 2.12 -6.67 -7.68
C LEU A 27 2.34 -5.32 -8.35
N SER A 28 3.47 -4.67 -7.97
CA SER A 28 4.08 -3.56 -8.71
C SER A 28 3.10 -2.45 -9.10
N GLY A 29 3.20 -2.00 -10.35
CA GLY A 29 2.40 -0.89 -10.89
C GLY A 29 0.89 -1.12 -10.89
N GLY A 30 0.43 -2.38 -10.91
CA GLY A 30 -1.00 -2.71 -10.77
C GLY A 30 -1.56 -2.25 -9.44
N PHE A 31 -0.88 -2.57 -8.35
CA PHE A 31 -1.25 -2.12 -7.01
C PHE A 31 -1.17 -0.60 -6.87
N ILE A 32 -0.10 0.02 -7.38
CA ILE A 32 0.07 1.48 -7.31
C ILE A 32 -1.05 2.21 -8.03
N THR A 33 -1.42 1.75 -9.24
CA THR A 33 -2.38 2.42 -10.10
C THR A 33 -3.85 2.07 -9.83
N SER A 34 -4.13 1.11 -8.97
CA SER A 34 -5.51 0.75 -8.61
C SER A 34 -5.75 0.80 -7.09
N GLY A 35 -4.88 0.16 -6.30
CA GLY A 35 -5.03 0.11 -4.84
C GLY A 35 -4.67 1.43 -4.17
N LEU A 36 -3.44 1.94 -4.41
CA LEU A 36 -2.95 3.12 -3.69
C LEU A 36 -3.58 4.44 -4.12
N ILE A 37 -4.19 4.55 -5.28
CA ILE A 37 -4.92 5.76 -5.69
C ILE A 37 -6.41 5.71 -5.38
N ALA A 38 -6.92 4.61 -4.85
CA ALA A 38 -8.28 4.52 -4.33
C ALA A 38 -8.49 5.49 -3.14
N ASP A 39 -9.74 5.77 -2.79
CA ASP A 39 -10.06 6.57 -1.58
C ASP A 39 -9.56 5.85 -0.32
N ALA A 40 -9.67 4.53 -0.29
CA ALA A 40 -9.04 3.68 0.72
C ALA A 40 -8.68 2.32 0.12
N CYS A 41 -7.60 1.72 0.62
CA CYS A 41 -7.19 0.37 0.26
C CYS A 41 -7.19 -0.50 1.51
N TYR A 42 -7.74 -1.70 1.39
CA TYR A 42 -7.79 -2.73 2.44
C TYR A 42 -7.15 -4.01 1.93
N ALA A 43 -6.85 -4.94 2.82
CA ALA A 43 -6.32 -6.24 2.45
C ALA A 43 -6.92 -7.37 3.30
N LEU A 44 -6.90 -8.60 2.79
CA LEU A 44 -7.12 -9.77 3.62
C LEU A 44 -5.80 -10.11 4.35
N PRO A 45 -5.86 -10.77 5.53
CA PRO A 45 -4.67 -11.05 6.33
C PRO A 45 -3.60 -11.87 5.60
N GLU A 46 -4.02 -12.78 4.72
CA GLU A 46 -3.16 -13.69 3.97
C GLU A 46 -2.66 -13.10 2.64
N ALA A 47 -3.13 -11.90 2.30
CA ALA A 47 -2.74 -11.24 1.06
C ALA A 47 -1.27 -10.78 1.10
N GLU A 48 -0.67 -10.68 -0.07
CA GLU A 48 0.70 -10.23 -0.25
C GLU A 48 0.78 -9.01 -1.16
N ILE A 49 1.61 -8.06 -0.78
CA ILE A 49 1.90 -6.88 -1.60
C ILE A 49 3.41 -6.85 -1.86
N ARG A 50 3.80 -6.88 -3.14
CA ARG A 50 5.21 -6.91 -3.55
C ARG A 50 5.46 -6.00 -4.74
N VAL A 51 6.66 -5.45 -4.83
CA VAL A 51 7.13 -4.80 -6.06
C VAL A 51 7.33 -5.85 -7.15
N MET A 52 8.00 -6.95 -6.81
CA MET A 52 8.19 -8.11 -7.70
C MET A 52 8.47 -9.38 -6.87
N ARG A 53 8.38 -10.53 -7.53
CA ARG A 53 8.72 -11.80 -6.87
C ARG A 53 10.23 -11.95 -6.70
N ILE A 54 10.66 -12.69 -5.69
CA ILE A 54 12.08 -12.92 -5.35
C ILE A 54 12.93 -13.36 -6.55
N PRO A 55 12.54 -14.34 -7.40
CA PRO A 55 13.34 -14.73 -8.56
C PRO A 55 13.54 -13.60 -9.59
N ALA A 56 12.54 -12.75 -9.77
CA ALA A 56 12.66 -11.61 -10.65
C ALA A 56 13.58 -10.52 -10.02
N MET A 57 13.45 -10.30 -8.72
CA MET A 57 14.30 -9.40 -7.96
C MET A 57 15.76 -9.83 -8.02
N SER A 58 16.06 -11.12 -7.81
CA SER A 58 17.39 -11.70 -7.91
C SER A 58 18.04 -11.45 -9.29
N ARG A 59 17.26 -11.65 -10.36
CA ARG A 59 17.76 -11.39 -11.73
C ARG A 59 18.15 -9.93 -11.97
N ILE A 60 17.39 -8.98 -11.41
CA ILE A 60 17.62 -7.54 -11.61
C ILE A 60 18.74 -7.05 -10.70
N THR A 61 18.69 -7.39 -9.43
CA THR A 61 19.66 -6.90 -8.42
C THR A 61 20.97 -7.64 -8.43
N LYS A 62 21.03 -8.84 -9.06
CA LYS A 62 22.15 -9.80 -9.00
C LYS A 62 22.45 -10.31 -7.58
N LEU A 63 21.52 -10.15 -6.66
CA LEU A 63 21.60 -10.71 -5.32
C LEU A 63 21.07 -12.15 -5.32
N PRO A 64 21.68 -13.07 -4.54
CA PRO A 64 21.18 -14.44 -4.40
C PRO A 64 19.74 -14.47 -3.83
N GLU A 65 18.93 -15.39 -4.29
CA GLU A 65 17.55 -15.55 -3.78
C GLU A 65 17.51 -15.87 -2.28
N SER A 66 18.50 -16.64 -1.78
CA SER A 66 18.64 -16.94 -0.35
C SER A 66 18.80 -15.68 0.51
N LEU A 67 19.59 -14.72 0.04
CA LEU A 67 19.77 -13.44 0.72
C LEU A 67 18.47 -12.61 0.68
N LEU A 68 17.79 -12.56 -0.48
CA LEU A 68 16.53 -11.84 -0.61
C LEU A 68 15.42 -12.45 0.25
N ASN A 69 15.38 -13.78 0.38
CA ASN A 69 14.45 -14.44 1.29
C ASN A 69 14.73 -14.08 2.75
N ALA A 70 15.99 -14.12 3.18
CA ALA A 70 16.37 -13.71 4.54
C ALA A 70 16.04 -12.24 4.82
N LEU A 71 16.27 -11.35 3.86
CA LEU A 71 15.88 -9.94 3.96
C LEU A 71 14.37 -9.74 4.03
N SER A 72 13.58 -10.61 3.37
CA SER A 72 12.12 -10.51 3.40
C SER A 72 11.51 -10.82 4.77
N GLU A 73 12.23 -11.50 5.64
CA GLU A 73 11.79 -11.79 7.00
C GLU A 73 11.94 -10.61 7.95
N SER A 74 12.95 -9.77 7.75
CA SER A 74 13.34 -8.73 8.69
C SER A 74 13.24 -7.30 8.13
N ASN A 75 13.32 -7.13 6.82
CA ASN A 75 13.34 -5.80 6.20
C ASN A 75 11.99 -5.48 5.55
N PRO A 76 11.27 -4.44 6.02
CA PRO A 76 9.96 -4.04 5.49
C PRO A 76 9.95 -3.79 3.97
N VAL A 77 11.06 -3.38 3.38
CA VAL A 77 11.14 -3.14 1.92
C VAL A 77 10.96 -4.43 1.12
N PHE A 78 11.39 -5.57 1.65
CA PHE A 78 11.32 -6.87 0.99
C PHE A 78 10.17 -7.74 1.52
N ALA A 79 9.63 -7.41 2.70
CA ALA A 79 8.58 -8.17 3.35
C ALA A 79 7.28 -8.16 2.52
N PRO A 80 6.76 -9.33 2.14
CA PRO A 80 5.57 -9.42 1.29
C PRO A 80 4.26 -9.24 2.06
N GLY A 81 4.29 -9.37 3.37
CA GLY A 81 3.10 -9.31 4.22
C GLY A 81 2.44 -7.93 4.25
N VAL A 82 1.12 -7.93 4.36
CA VAL A 82 0.32 -6.70 4.36
C VAL A 82 0.53 -5.82 5.59
N GLY A 83 1.02 -6.39 6.70
CA GLY A 83 1.25 -5.66 7.96
C GLY A 83 2.17 -4.43 7.78
N ASN A 84 3.21 -4.54 6.96
CA ASN A 84 4.08 -3.43 6.65
C ASN A 84 3.35 -2.29 5.93
N TYR A 85 2.47 -2.62 4.98
CA TYR A 85 1.66 -1.63 4.26
C TYR A 85 0.59 -0.99 5.14
N VAL A 86 0.08 -1.72 6.14
CA VAL A 86 -0.79 -1.15 7.19
C VAL A 86 0.00 -0.16 8.03
N ALA A 87 1.19 -0.54 8.50
CA ALA A 87 2.03 0.32 9.32
C ALA A 87 2.42 1.61 8.60
N MET A 88 2.78 1.56 7.32
CA MET A 88 3.13 2.76 6.55
C MET A 88 1.93 3.56 6.02
N GLY A 89 0.70 3.12 6.26
CA GLY A 89 -0.53 3.80 5.85
C GLY A 89 -1.00 3.47 4.43
N GLY A 90 -0.25 2.67 3.66
CA GLY A 90 -0.61 2.30 2.29
C GLY A 90 -1.85 1.41 2.21
N VAL A 91 -2.07 0.60 3.23
CA VAL A 91 -3.29 -0.17 3.46
C VAL A 91 -3.94 0.34 4.74
N ARG A 92 -5.22 0.69 4.67
CA ARG A 92 -5.92 1.32 5.79
C ARG A 92 -6.22 0.33 6.92
N GLY A 93 -6.49 -0.93 6.58
CA GLY A 93 -6.75 -1.97 7.54
C GLY A 93 -6.95 -3.33 6.90
N LEU A 94 -7.10 -4.35 7.73
CA LEU A 94 -7.36 -5.71 7.30
C LEU A 94 -8.85 -6.04 7.45
N TRP A 95 -9.41 -6.69 6.44
CA TRP A 95 -10.77 -7.20 6.49
C TRP A 95 -10.78 -8.67 6.88
N GLN A 96 -11.60 -8.98 7.89
CA GLN A 96 -11.82 -10.34 8.39
C GLN A 96 -13.31 -10.58 8.62
N GLY A 97 -13.77 -11.82 8.50
CA GLY A 97 -15.14 -12.20 8.74
C GLY A 97 -16.11 -11.72 7.65
N ASP A 98 -17.12 -10.92 7.99
CA ASP A 98 -18.15 -10.46 7.04
C ASP A 98 -17.62 -9.35 6.12
N LEU A 99 -17.16 -9.74 4.94
CA LEU A 99 -16.63 -8.81 3.93
C LEU A 99 -17.70 -7.85 3.39
N GLN A 100 -18.99 -8.23 3.40
CA GLN A 100 -20.07 -7.36 2.96
C GLN A 100 -20.28 -6.22 3.96
N ALA A 101 -20.26 -6.52 5.24
CA ALA A 101 -20.33 -5.51 6.29
C ALA A 101 -19.12 -4.58 6.23
N ALA A 102 -17.90 -5.13 6.07
CA ALA A 102 -16.67 -4.35 5.93
C ALA A 102 -16.71 -3.41 4.71
N LEU A 103 -17.24 -3.86 3.57
CA LEU A 103 -17.39 -3.02 2.38
C LEU A 103 -18.40 -1.88 2.60
N ARG A 104 -19.52 -2.16 3.23
CA ARG A 104 -20.52 -1.13 3.56
C ARG A 104 -19.93 -0.06 4.47
N ASP A 105 -19.20 -0.47 5.50
CA ASP A 105 -18.52 0.44 6.42
C ASP A 105 -17.47 1.30 5.68
N ALA A 106 -16.63 0.68 4.86
CA ALA A 106 -15.64 1.39 4.07
C ALA A 106 -16.26 2.41 3.11
N LEU A 107 -17.36 2.08 2.46
CA LEU A 107 -18.09 3.03 1.59
C LEU A 107 -18.70 4.20 2.37
N ALA A 108 -19.13 3.97 3.59
CA ALA A 108 -19.72 5.01 4.45
C ALA A 108 -18.66 5.92 5.07
N HIS A 109 -17.53 5.37 5.53
CA HIS A 109 -16.60 6.06 6.44
C HIS A 109 -15.20 6.30 5.87
N SER A 110 -14.84 5.75 4.69
CA SER A 110 -13.51 6.01 4.11
C SER A 110 -13.34 7.49 3.75
N PRO A 111 -12.20 8.10 4.12
CA PRO A 111 -11.92 9.48 3.83
C PRO A 111 -11.80 9.73 2.32
N ARG A 112 -12.06 10.97 1.92
CA ARG A 112 -11.85 11.44 0.55
C ARG A 112 -10.44 11.99 0.34
N GLU A 113 -9.81 12.36 1.42
CA GLU A 113 -8.47 12.94 1.44
C GLU A 113 -7.40 11.84 1.59
N ASP A 114 -6.18 12.16 1.19
CA ASP A 114 -5.05 11.25 1.34
C ASP A 114 -4.56 11.22 2.79
N MET A 115 -4.99 10.22 3.54
CA MET A 115 -4.63 10.01 4.95
C MET A 115 -3.36 9.17 5.14
N ARG A 116 -2.74 8.66 4.06
CA ARG A 116 -1.63 7.69 4.17
C ARG A 116 -0.44 8.19 4.98
N ALA A 117 -0.12 9.48 4.87
CA ALA A 117 0.97 10.08 5.63
C ALA A 117 0.66 10.13 7.13
N LEU A 118 -0.57 10.52 7.49
CA LEU A 118 -1.03 10.59 8.88
C LEU A 118 -1.17 9.20 9.46
N ASP A 119 -1.90 8.31 8.80
CA ASP A 119 -2.07 6.91 9.20
C ASP A 119 -0.69 6.22 9.41
N GLY A 120 0.26 6.42 8.51
CA GLY A 120 1.60 5.86 8.62
C GLY A 120 2.40 6.43 9.79
N ALA A 121 2.29 7.72 10.07
CA ALA A 121 2.94 8.35 11.21
C ALA A 121 2.37 7.85 12.54
N GLU A 122 1.04 7.81 12.68
CA GLU A 122 0.35 7.32 13.88
C GLU A 122 0.68 5.85 14.18
N ARG A 123 0.83 5.02 13.14
CA ARG A 123 1.18 3.60 13.27
C ARG A 123 2.68 3.33 13.38
N GLY A 124 3.51 4.37 13.40
CA GLY A 124 4.96 4.26 13.51
C GLY A 124 5.67 3.68 12.29
N GLY A 125 5.00 3.56 11.15
CA GLY A 125 5.57 3.03 9.90
C GLY A 125 6.36 4.04 9.07
N ARG A 126 6.21 5.34 9.35
CA ARG A 126 6.88 6.46 8.65
C ARG A 126 7.74 7.30 9.61
N LYS A 127 8.53 6.64 10.43
CA LYS A 127 9.26 7.26 11.56
C LYS A 127 10.15 8.44 11.17
N LEU A 128 10.80 8.37 9.99
CA LEU A 128 11.75 9.39 9.54
C LEU A 128 11.15 10.40 8.54
N ALA A 129 9.91 10.19 8.08
CA ALA A 129 9.37 10.98 6.98
C ALA A 129 9.27 12.48 7.32
N ALA A 130 8.75 12.82 8.49
CA ALA A 130 8.60 14.21 8.92
C ALA A 130 9.97 14.90 9.08
N GLU A 131 10.93 14.22 9.70
CA GLU A 131 12.29 14.73 9.89
C GLU A 131 12.99 14.98 8.54
N VAL A 132 12.91 14.05 7.61
CA VAL A 132 13.48 14.21 6.27
C VAL A 132 12.85 15.39 5.53
N VAL A 133 11.53 15.54 5.58
CA VAL A 133 10.84 16.67 4.98
C VAL A 133 11.34 18.00 5.56
N GLN A 134 11.43 18.11 6.89
CA GLN A 134 11.92 19.33 7.54
C GLN A 134 13.38 19.64 7.17
N ARG A 135 14.25 18.64 7.11
CA ARG A 135 15.65 18.83 6.68
C ARG A 135 15.74 19.31 5.24
N VAL A 136 14.93 18.78 4.33
CA VAL A 136 14.93 19.22 2.93
C VAL A 136 14.42 20.66 2.81
N LEU A 137 13.35 21.02 3.50
CA LEU A 137 12.83 22.37 3.50
C LEU A 137 13.80 23.40 4.12
N ALA A 138 14.58 23.00 5.12
CA ALA A 138 15.58 23.86 5.76
C ALA A 138 16.89 24.01 4.94
N ALA A 139 17.11 23.15 3.98
CA ALA A 139 18.32 23.17 3.13
C ALA A 139 18.16 23.97 1.82
N GLY A 140 16.95 24.38 1.47
CA GLY A 140 16.62 25.18 0.28
C GLY A 140 16.27 26.59 0.61
#